data_d6ed5822eef19331e215360237734e6f
#
_entry.id   d6ed5822eef19331e215360237734e6f
#
_cell.length_a   1.000
_cell.length_b   1.000
_cell.length_c   1.000
_cell.angle_alpha   90.00
_cell.angle_beta   90.00
_cell.angle_gamma   90.00
#
_symmetry.space_group_name_H-M   'P 1'
#
loop_
_entity.id
_entity.type
_entity.pdbx_description
1 polymer ?
#
loop_
_entity_poly.entity_id
_entity_poly.type
_entity_poly.pdbx_seq_one_letter_code
_entity_poly.pdbx_strand_id
1 'polypeptide(L)'
;QPAAAKPAAAQTSAGSDVEYVASTATVMGDEGYEIGVGVSDTAVQEDSGYWGLTADSSDAEIWAALTRTMVSVDVKESESAYIYNSTSKGKKLGSVSGLSQGLNLIEDLDNGWSLVEAYRNEDGAFVRGYIRSKTLRTVEPNTLYGIVVDKAAQTLTVYKNGERLGSCAVSTGLATAKYLHRETPAGEYITVTRRGTIENAGGYSKYTIRISGNYYLCEIPTTKKNGKDFSIMEDALGSKASRGNICLAHDASTDGGINAEWIWNITEENKKIKVLVFDDKDRSLVPAGSK
;
A
#
# COMPACT_ATOMS: atom_id res chain seq x y z
N GLN A 1 -23.06 24.55 -58.63
CA GLN A 1 -22.01 24.71 -57.60
C GLN A 1 -22.57 25.44 -56.40
N PRO A 2 -22.55 24.86 -55.21
CA PRO A 2 -22.81 25.60 -53.98
C PRO A 2 -21.51 25.98 -53.27
N ALA A 3 -21.57 27.17 -52.64
CA ALA A 3 -20.48 27.89 -52.02
C ALA A 3 -19.97 27.21 -50.70
N ALA A 4 -18.68 27.40 -50.47
CA ALA A 4 -17.96 26.94 -49.27
C ALA A 4 -18.38 27.73 -48.02
N ALA A 5 -18.65 27.03 -46.92
CA ALA A 5 -18.88 27.57 -45.61
C ALA A 5 -17.55 27.83 -44.87
N LYS A 6 -17.46 28.99 -44.26
CA LYS A 6 -16.33 29.50 -43.48
C LYS A 6 -16.37 28.90 -42.06
N PRO A 7 -15.25 28.49 -41.44
CA PRO A 7 -15.25 27.96 -40.07
C PRO A 7 -15.44 29.09 -39.02
N ALA A 8 -16.26 28.80 -38.02
CA ALA A 8 -16.54 29.68 -36.89
C ALA A 8 -15.35 29.70 -35.90
N ALA A 9 -15.08 30.86 -35.35
CA ALA A 9 -14.04 31.12 -34.37
C ALA A 9 -14.35 30.46 -33.02
N ALA A 10 -13.33 29.86 -32.40
CA ALA A 10 -13.39 29.35 -31.04
C ALA A 10 -13.48 30.51 -30.04
N GLN A 11 -14.46 30.47 -29.17
CA GLN A 11 -14.55 31.31 -27.99
C GLN A 11 -13.69 30.74 -26.88
N THR A 12 -12.69 31.50 -26.44
CA THR A 12 -11.94 31.24 -25.20
C THR A 12 -12.82 31.60 -24.02
N SER A 13 -13.19 30.64 -23.19
CA SER A 13 -13.80 30.89 -21.91
C SER A 13 -12.73 31.28 -20.88
N ALA A 14 -12.97 32.43 -20.25
CA ALA A 14 -12.14 32.98 -19.20
C ALA A 14 -12.11 32.07 -17.97
N GLY A 15 -10.92 31.97 -17.35
CA GLY A 15 -10.72 31.29 -16.11
C GLY A 15 -11.50 31.94 -14.97
N SER A 16 -12.10 31.11 -14.15
CA SER A 16 -12.61 31.48 -12.84
C SER A 16 -11.48 31.44 -11.84
N ASP A 17 -11.06 32.60 -11.35
CA ASP A 17 -10.20 32.73 -10.19
C ASP A 17 -10.92 32.13 -8.97
N VAL A 18 -10.44 31.03 -8.45
CA VAL A 18 -10.86 30.48 -7.15
C VAL A 18 -9.92 31.08 -6.11
N GLU A 19 -10.44 32.04 -5.36
CA GLU A 19 -9.78 32.61 -4.18
C GLU A 19 -9.67 31.51 -3.11
N TYR A 20 -8.44 31.07 -2.81
CA TYR A 20 -8.15 30.10 -1.75
C TYR A 20 -8.07 30.83 -0.42
N VAL A 21 -9.06 30.64 0.44
CA VAL A 21 -9.02 31.11 1.84
C VAL A 21 -8.21 30.11 2.65
N ALA A 22 -7.00 30.49 3.04
CA ALA A 22 -6.17 29.70 3.95
C ALA A 22 -6.86 29.59 5.32
N SER A 23 -7.29 28.39 5.68
CA SER A 23 -7.79 28.08 7.02
C SER A 23 -6.62 27.71 7.91
N THR A 24 -6.26 28.59 8.83
CA THR A 24 -5.34 28.29 9.91
C THR A 24 -6.05 27.45 10.96
N ALA A 25 -5.73 26.16 11.03
CA ALA A 25 -6.15 25.32 12.14
C ALA A 25 -5.22 25.56 13.34
N THR A 26 -5.71 26.22 14.36
CA THR A 26 -5.02 26.39 15.65
C THR A 26 -5.25 25.15 16.49
N VAL A 27 -4.22 24.33 16.72
CA VAL A 27 -4.25 23.24 17.70
C VAL A 27 -3.76 23.82 19.03
N MET A 28 -4.67 23.98 19.98
CA MET A 28 -4.35 24.34 21.37
C MET A 28 -3.69 23.16 22.07
N GLY A 29 -2.43 23.26 22.40
CA GLY A 29 -1.78 22.35 23.34
C GLY A 29 -2.08 22.79 24.79
N ASP A 30 -2.07 21.85 25.70
CA ASP A 30 -2.47 21.98 27.11
C ASP A 30 -1.57 22.91 27.96
N GLU A 31 -0.67 23.68 27.35
CA GLU A 31 0.19 24.68 28.00
C GLU A 31 0.38 25.94 27.15
N GLY A 32 -0.69 26.57 26.72
CA GLY A 32 -0.78 28.01 26.37
C GLY A 32 0.34 28.64 25.51
N TYR A 33 1.07 27.88 24.68
CA TYR A 33 2.04 28.43 23.73
C TYR A 33 1.53 28.27 22.29
N GLU A 34 1.35 29.40 21.61
CA GLU A 34 1.13 29.43 20.17
C GLU A 34 2.41 28.97 19.46
N ILE A 35 2.37 27.80 18.85
CA ILE A 35 3.40 27.36 17.92
C ILE A 35 2.96 27.82 16.54
N GLY A 36 3.47 28.95 16.10
CA GLY A 36 3.35 29.39 14.72
C GLY A 36 4.11 28.41 13.82
N VAL A 37 3.38 27.55 13.12
CA VAL A 37 3.95 26.78 12.02
C VAL A 37 4.03 27.72 10.83
N GLY A 38 5.21 28.30 10.60
CA GLY A 38 5.52 29.00 9.37
C GLY A 38 5.53 27.98 8.24
N VAL A 39 4.43 27.90 7.50
CA VAL A 39 4.38 27.18 6.23
C VAL A 39 5.13 28.04 5.24
N SER A 40 6.37 27.69 4.94
CA SER A 40 7.08 28.23 3.79
C SER A 40 6.34 27.76 2.54
N ASP A 41 5.91 28.70 1.75
CA ASP A 41 5.21 28.53 0.48
C ASP A 41 6.23 28.06 -0.58
N THR A 42 6.66 26.80 -0.46
CA THR A 42 7.36 26.09 -1.53
C THR A 42 6.34 25.19 -2.21
N ALA A 43 6.16 25.41 -3.49
CA ALA A 43 5.24 24.73 -4.37
C ALA A 43 5.01 23.28 -3.96
N VAL A 44 3.83 22.98 -3.47
CA VAL A 44 3.33 21.63 -3.32
C VAL A 44 3.44 20.99 -4.69
N GLN A 45 4.31 20.01 -4.83
CA GLN A 45 4.43 19.24 -6.05
C GLN A 45 3.08 18.57 -6.25
N GLU A 46 2.28 19.12 -7.16
CA GLU A 46 0.99 18.57 -7.50
C GLU A 46 1.16 17.13 -7.91
N ASP A 47 0.52 16.28 -7.11
CA ASP A 47 -0.06 15.02 -7.49
C ASP A 47 0.84 13.99 -8.16
N SER A 48 1.40 13.14 -7.35
CA SER A 48 1.98 11.88 -7.82
C SER A 48 0.92 10.82 -8.22
N GLY A 49 -0.36 11.14 -8.32
CA GLY A 49 -1.43 10.12 -8.55
C GLY A 49 -1.62 9.13 -7.39
N TYR A 50 -0.79 9.20 -6.36
CA TYR A 50 -0.82 8.31 -5.21
C TYR A 50 -2.09 8.54 -4.36
N TRP A 51 -2.46 9.81 -4.17
CA TRP A 51 -3.55 10.22 -3.29
C TRP A 51 -4.96 9.96 -3.84
N GLY A 52 -5.11 9.90 -5.15
CA GLY A 52 -6.39 9.66 -5.81
C GLY A 52 -6.66 8.20 -6.15
N LEU A 53 -5.68 7.31 -5.97
CA LEU A 53 -5.78 5.93 -6.42
C LEU A 53 -6.72 5.12 -5.54
N THR A 54 -7.70 4.48 -6.18
CA THR A 54 -8.65 3.57 -5.55
C THR A 54 -8.67 2.22 -6.28
N ALA A 55 -9.30 1.22 -5.70
CA ALA A 55 -9.48 -0.07 -6.36
C ALA A 55 -10.35 0.01 -7.63
N ASP A 56 -11.07 1.12 -7.83
CA ASP A 56 -11.90 1.39 -9.02
C ASP A 56 -11.18 2.26 -10.07
N SER A 57 -9.92 2.65 -9.84
CA SER A 57 -9.10 3.34 -10.83
C SER A 57 -8.89 2.48 -12.07
N SER A 58 -8.63 3.13 -13.21
CA SER A 58 -8.39 2.43 -14.47
C SER A 58 -7.15 1.53 -14.40
N ASP A 59 -7.11 0.49 -15.22
CA ASP A 59 -5.96 -0.43 -15.29
C ASP A 59 -4.66 0.32 -15.64
N ALA A 60 -4.74 1.39 -16.43
CA ALA A 60 -3.59 2.22 -16.76
C ALA A 60 -3.05 2.98 -15.53
N GLU A 61 -3.92 3.57 -14.69
CA GLU A 61 -3.54 4.25 -13.45
C GLU A 61 -2.97 3.25 -12.43
N ILE A 62 -3.62 2.10 -12.27
CA ILE A 62 -3.13 1.00 -11.42
C ILE A 62 -1.75 0.55 -11.88
N TRP A 63 -1.55 0.32 -13.18
CA TRP A 63 -0.27 -0.10 -13.72
C TRP A 63 0.83 0.93 -13.56
N ALA A 64 0.52 2.20 -13.78
CA ALA A 64 1.44 3.31 -13.52
C ALA A 64 1.92 3.32 -12.06
N ALA A 65 1.01 3.10 -11.10
CA ALA A 65 1.34 3.00 -9.68
C ALA A 65 2.15 1.74 -9.35
N LEU A 66 1.82 0.59 -9.97
CA LEU A 66 2.56 -0.67 -9.77
C LEU A 66 4.01 -0.61 -10.25
N THR A 67 4.27 0.15 -11.31
CA THR A 67 5.61 0.25 -11.92
C THR A 67 6.40 1.48 -11.50
N ARG A 68 5.75 2.44 -10.87
CA ARG A 68 6.39 3.64 -10.34
C ARG A 68 7.43 3.30 -9.27
N THR A 69 8.55 4.03 -9.28
CA THR A 69 9.56 4.04 -8.22
C THR A 69 8.93 4.23 -6.85
N MET A 70 9.40 3.52 -5.85
CA MET A 70 8.90 3.52 -4.48
C MET A 70 9.98 3.98 -3.51
N VAL A 71 9.61 4.79 -2.52
CA VAL A 71 10.48 5.09 -1.37
C VAL A 71 10.22 4.06 -0.27
N SER A 72 11.27 3.51 0.30
CA SER A 72 11.24 2.52 1.38
C SER A 72 12.34 2.81 2.40
N VAL A 73 12.41 2.05 3.49
CA VAL A 73 13.48 2.20 4.47
C VAL A 73 14.57 1.16 4.28
N ASP A 74 15.83 1.61 4.37
CA ASP A 74 17.04 0.78 4.21
C ASP A 74 17.52 0.25 5.57
N VAL A 75 16.66 -0.55 6.21
CA VAL A 75 17.01 -1.35 7.39
C VAL A 75 16.74 -2.81 7.06
N LYS A 76 17.28 -3.74 7.84
CA LYS A 76 17.09 -5.17 7.55
C LYS A 76 15.61 -5.52 7.47
N GLU A 77 15.29 -6.54 6.69
CA GLU A 77 13.91 -7.03 6.47
C GLU A 77 13.19 -7.39 7.79
N SER A 78 13.94 -7.81 8.80
CA SER A 78 13.43 -8.13 10.14
C SER A 78 13.37 -6.92 11.09
N GLU A 79 13.81 -5.75 10.65
CA GLU A 79 13.87 -4.52 11.43
C GLU A 79 12.82 -3.52 10.95
N SER A 80 12.58 -2.49 11.74
CA SER A 80 11.65 -1.40 11.43
C SER A 80 12.29 -0.06 11.70
N ALA A 81 11.92 0.95 10.92
CA ALA A 81 12.24 2.34 11.18
C ALA A 81 11.04 3.04 11.83
N TYR A 82 11.31 3.99 12.73
CA TYR A 82 10.27 4.71 13.45
C TYR A 82 9.95 6.06 12.80
N ILE A 83 8.66 6.38 12.75
CA ILE A 83 8.14 7.70 12.38
C ILE A 83 7.86 8.46 13.68
N TYR A 84 8.21 9.74 13.70
CA TYR A 84 8.12 10.62 14.87
C TYR A 84 7.19 11.81 14.58
N ASN A 85 6.57 12.37 15.62
CA ASN A 85 5.74 13.57 15.48
C ASN A 85 6.55 14.89 15.39
N SER A 86 7.87 14.84 15.60
CA SER A 86 8.75 16.01 15.54
C SER A 86 10.18 15.58 15.22
N THR A 87 10.96 16.47 14.60
CA THR A 87 12.40 16.29 14.31
C THR A 87 13.30 16.46 15.54
N SER A 88 12.77 17.04 16.63
CA SER A 88 13.50 17.26 17.90
C SER A 88 12.70 16.71 19.05
N LYS A 89 13.28 15.73 19.78
CA LYS A 89 12.66 15.05 20.94
C LYS A 89 11.25 14.50 20.68
N GLY A 90 10.98 14.14 19.43
CA GLY A 90 9.66 13.65 18.98
C GLY A 90 9.28 12.33 19.64
N LYS A 91 7.97 12.15 19.89
CA LYS A 91 7.38 10.86 20.27
C LYS A 91 7.22 9.99 19.03
N LYS A 92 7.39 8.69 19.18
CA LYS A 92 7.13 7.71 18.12
C LYS A 92 5.64 7.67 17.80
N LEU A 93 5.28 7.84 16.54
CA LEU A 93 3.92 7.67 16.02
C LEU A 93 3.64 6.23 15.59
N GLY A 94 4.68 5.53 15.17
CA GLY A 94 4.60 4.15 14.71
C GLY A 94 5.89 3.73 14.03
N SER A 95 5.89 2.53 13.47
CA SER A 95 7.01 1.98 12.73
C SER A 95 6.60 1.46 11.35
N VAL A 96 7.58 1.41 10.44
CA VAL A 96 7.47 0.85 9.10
C VAL A 96 8.51 -0.23 8.87
N SER A 97 8.16 -1.25 8.11
CA SER A 97 9.01 -2.42 7.89
C SER A 97 10.15 -2.14 6.93
N GLY A 98 11.32 -2.71 7.22
CA GLY A 98 12.50 -2.61 6.38
C GLY A 98 12.33 -3.23 5.00
N LEU A 99 12.97 -2.63 4.01
CA LEU A 99 13.16 -3.05 2.63
C LEU A 99 11.90 -3.18 1.76
N SER A 100 10.73 -3.46 2.35
CA SER A 100 9.55 -3.91 1.61
C SER A 100 8.37 -2.96 1.61
N GLN A 101 8.21 -2.15 2.67
CA GLN A 101 7.08 -1.25 2.82
C GLN A 101 7.36 0.10 2.18
N GLY A 102 6.43 0.57 1.36
CA GLY A 102 6.47 1.90 0.76
C GLY A 102 6.06 3.00 1.72
N LEU A 103 6.61 4.19 1.47
CA LEU A 103 6.28 5.43 2.16
C LEU A 103 5.97 6.49 1.12
N ASN A 104 5.01 7.35 1.42
CA ASN A 104 4.84 8.57 0.66
C ASN A 104 5.81 9.62 1.21
N LEU A 105 6.85 9.97 0.45
CA LEU A 105 7.78 11.04 0.78
C LEU A 105 7.13 12.38 0.41
N ILE A 106 6.82 13.19 1.42
CA ILE A 106 6.22 14.51 1.23
C ILE A 106 7.30 15.56 1.00
N GLU A 107 8.33 15.54 1.86
CA GLU A 107 9.37 16.57 1.85
C GLU A 107 10.66 16.00 2.45
N ASP A 108 11.80 16.30 1.85
CA ASP A 108 13.11 16.05 2.44
C ASP A 108 13.64 17.35 3.04
N LEU A 109 13.79 17.37 4.36
CA LEU A 109 14.22 18.54 5.10
C LEU A 109 15.75 18.63 5.14
N ASP A 110 16.32 19.82 4.99
CA ASP A 110 17.77 20.05 5.02
C ASP A 110 18.46 19.68 6.35
N ASN A 111 17.69 19.33 7.36
CA ASN A 111 18.19 18.97 8.70
C ASN A 111 18.42 17.46 8.92
N GLY A 112 18.36 16.65 7.86
CA GLY A 112 18.53 15.19 7.91
C GLY A 112 17.29 14.42 8.36
N TRP A 113 16.11 15.03 8.25
CA TRP A 113 14.81 14.42 8.44
C TRP A 113 13.96 14.61 7.17
N SER A 114 13.10 13.64 6.93
CA SER A 114 12.10 13.70 5.86
C SER A 114 10.70 13.59 6.45
N LEU A 115 9.77 14.37 5.94
CA LEU A 115 8.34 14.26 6.24
C LEU A 115 7.75 13.16 5.34
N VAL A 116 7.13 12.17 5.96
CA VAL A 116 6.58 11.00 5.26
C VAL A 116 5.20 10.64 5.77
N GLU A 117 4.51 9.86 4.97
CA GLU A 117 3.25 9.22 5.31
C GLU A 117 3.34 7.71 5.05
N ALA A 118 2.74 6.93 5.92
CA ALA A 118 2.71 5.48 5.79
C ALA A 118 1.64 4.85 6.68
N TYR A 119 1.31 3.59 6.40
CA TYR A 119 0.58 2.74 7.34
C TYR A 119 1.57 2.13 8.34
N ARG A 120 1.33 2.28 9.64
CA ARG A 120 2.21 1.77 10.68
C ARG A 120 1.97 0.29 10.97
N ASN A 121 3.03 -0.41 11.40
CA ASN A 121 2.99 -1.86 11.66
C ASN A 121 2.14 -2.26 12.86
N GLU A 122 1.96 -1.37 13.84
CA GLU A 122 1.37 -1.68 15.14
C GLU A 122 -0.12 -2.06 15.03
N ASP A 123 -0.85 -1.37 14.15
CA ASP A 123 -2.31 -1.53 14.01
C ASP A 123 -2.82 -1.23 12.59
N GLY A 124 -1.92 -0.99 11.64
CA GLY A 124 -2.29 -0.61 10.28
C GLY A 124 -2.88 0.80 10.16
N ALA A 125 -2.75 1.66 11.16
CA ALA A 125 -3.22 3.04 11.05
C ALA A 125 -2.29 3.88 10.17
N PHE A 126 -2.88 4.79 9.40
CA PHE A 126 -2.14 5.75 8.60
C PHE A 126 -1.59 6.87 9.48
N VAL A 127 -0.32 7.22 9.28
CA VAL A 127 0.38 8.25 10.05
C VAL A 127 1.20 9.15 9.15
N ARG A 128 1.26 10.43 9.51
CA ARG A 128 2.14 11.43 8.93
C ARG A 128 3.13 11.90 9.98
N GLY A 129 4.42 11.94 9.64
CA GLY A 129 5.46 12.35 10.58
C GLY A 129 6.85 12.28 9.98
N TYR A 130 7.85 12.37 10.83
CA TYR A 130 9.25 12.53 10.43
C TYR A 130 10.03 11.25 10.60
N ILE A 131 10.86 10.95 9.61
CA ILE A 131 11.84 9.85 9.63
C ILE A 131 13.24 10.38 9.32
N ARG A 132 14.28 9.69 9.74
CA ARG A 132 15.65 10.06 9.34
C ARG A 132 15.87 9.84 7.87
N SER A 133 16.22 10.90 7.11
CA SER A 133 16.42 10.85 5.65
C SER A 133 17.45 9.79 5.25
N LYS A 134 18.52 9.62 6.04
CA LYS A 134 19.57 8.61 5.81
C LYS A 134 19.07 7.15 5.85
N THR A 135 17.88 6.91 6.37
CA THR A 135 17.27 5.57 6.40
C THR A 135 16.37 5.32 5.19
N LEU A 136 16.14 6.32 4.35
CA LEU A 136 15.35 6.18 3.15
C LEU A 136 16.17 5.63 2.00
N ARG A 137 15.52 4.87 1.14
CA ARG A 137 16.05 4.40 -0.13
C ARG A 137 14.97 4.40 -1.19
N THR A 138 15.40 4.56 -2.42
CA THR A 138 14.56 4.39 -3.61
C THR A 138 14.61 2.95 -4.09
N VAL A 139 13.48 2.42 -4.50
CA VAL A 139 13.34 1.07 -5.02
C VAL A 139 12.64 1.12 -6.38
N GLU A 140 13.30 0.54 -7.38
CA GLU A 140 12.68 0.28 -8.68
C GLU A 140 11.94 -1.06 -8.61
N PRO A 141 10.60 -1.07 -8.75
CA PRO A 141 9.83 -2.30 -8.74
C PRO A 141 9.96 -3.06 -10.05
N ASN A 142 9.45 -4.29 -10.07
CA ASN A 142 9.29 -5.08 -11.28
C ASN A 142 8.35 -4.36 -12.27
N THR A 143 8.72 -4.34 -13.54
CA THR A 143 7.93 -3.71 -14.62
C THR A 143 7.19 -4.72 -15.49
N LEU A 144 7.29 -6.02 -15.20
CA LEU A 144 6.58 -7.08 -15.91
C LEU A 144 5.31 -7.50 -15.18
N TYR A 145 5.38 -7.62 -13.85
CA TYR A 145 4.27 -8.05 -13.00
C TYR A 145 3.99 -7.04 -11.89
N GLY A 146 2.71 -6.94 -11.52
CA GLY A 146 2.23 -6.22 -10.36
C GLY A 146 1.04 -6.94 -9.73
N ILE A 147 0.79 -6.69 -8.45
CA ILE A 147 -0.27 -7.34 -7.68
C ILE A 147 -1.12 -6.26 -7.01
N VAL A 148 -2.43 -6.42 -7.06
CA VAL A 148 -3.40 -5.57 -6.38
C VAL A 148 -4.22 -6.42 -5.43
N VAL A 149 -4.41 -5.96 -4.21
CA VAL A 149 -5.30 -6.55 -3.21
C VAL A 149 -6.35 -5.54 -2.83
N ASP A 150 -7.61 -5.87 -3.07
CA ASP A 150 -8.76 -5.12 -2.62
C ASP A 150 -9.31 -5.77 -1.34
N LYS A 151 -9.08 -5.12 -0.19
CA LYS A 151 -9.53 -5.61 1.11
C LYS A 151 -11.05 -5.59 1.27
N ALA A 152 -11.75 -4.67 0.61
CA ALA A 152 -13.21 -4.61 0.65
C ALA A 152 -13.84 -5.76 -0.13
N ALA A 153 -13.32 -6.02 -1.34
CA ALA A 153 -13.78 -7.11 -2.18
C ALA A 153 -13.18 -8.48 -1.81
N GLN A 154 -12.15 -8.51 -0.94
CA GLN A 154 -11.37 -9.70 -0.61
C GLN A 154 -10.87 -10.45 -1.84
N THR A 155 -10.29 -9.69 -2.78
CA THR A 155 -9.74 -10.20 -4.04
C THR A 155 -8.28 -9.79 -4.22
N LEU A 156 -7.55 -10.64 -4.91
CA LEU A 156 -6.22 -10.34 -5.40
C LEU A 156 -6.24 -10.44 -6.92
N THR A 157 -5.73 -9.41 -7.59
CA THR A 157 -5.61 -9.34 -9.06
C THR A 157 -4.13 -9.23 -9.44
N VAL A 158 -3.72 -9.99 -10.42
CA VAL A 158 -2.37 -9.92 -10.99
C VAL A 158 -2.42 -9.16 -12.31
N TYR A 159 -1.49 -8.24 -12.47
CA TYR A 159 -1.22 -7.51 -13.72
C TYR A 159 0.06 -8.01 -14.37
N LYS A 160 0.07 -8.05 -15.70
CA LYS A 160 1.25 -8.32 -16.52
C LYS A 160 1.28 -7.35 -17.70
N ASN A 161 2.38 -6.61 -17.87
CA ASN A 161 2.56 -5.62 -18.95
C ASN A 161 1.37 -4.63 -19.08
N GLY A 162 0.77 -4.21 -17.98
CA GLY A 162 -0.34 -3.25 -17.97
C GLY A 162 -1.73 -3.85 -18.09
N GLU A 163 -1.86 -5.15 -18.31
CA GLU A 163 -3.14 -5.84 -18.46
C GLU A 163 -3.44 -6.75 -17.28
N ARG A 164 -4.71 -6.89 -16.93
CA ARG A 164 -5.15 -7.88 -15.94
C ARG A 164 -4.93 -9.28 -16.49
N LEU A 165 -4.16 -10.08 -15.76
CA LEU A 165 -3.90 -11.47 -16.13
C LEU A 165 -4.94 -12.42 -15.53
N GLY A 166 -5.43 -12.13 -14.34
CA GLY A 166 -6.39 -12.92 -13.61
C GLY A 166 -6.52 -12.50 -12.15
N SER A 167 -7.43 -13.15 -11.43
CA SER A 167 -7.73 -12.83 -10.04
C SER A 167 -8.11 -14.07 -9.23
N CYS A 168 -8.01 -13.96 -7.89
CA CYS A 168 -8.51 -14.97 -6.97
C CYS A 168 -9.08 -14.33 -5.70
N ALA A 169 -9.95 -15.08 -5.02
CA ALA A 169 -10.40 -14.73 -3.69
C ALA A 169 -9.25 -14.85 -2.68
N VAL A 170 -9.22 -13.94 -1.73
CA VAL A 170 -8.27 -13.97 -0.61
C VAL A 170 -9.00 -13.90 0.72
N SER A 171 -8.27 -14.18 1.80
CA SER A 171 -8.66 -13.84 3.15
C SER A 171 -7.60 -12.94 3.74
N THR A 172 -7.95 -11.69 4.05
CA THR A 172 -7.06 -10.73 4.71
C THR A 172 -7.28 -10.71 6.22
N GLY A 173 -6.46 -9.94 6.93
CA GLY A 173 -6.45 -9.87 8.37
C GLY A 173 -7.74 -9.34 8.98
N LEU A 174 -8.19 -9.97 10.06
CA LEU A 174 -9.28 -9.52 10.89
C LEU A 174 -8.73 -9.02 12.23
N ALA A 175 -8.60 -7.71 12.35
CA ALA A 175 -8.26 -7.08 13.62
C ALA A 175 -9.42 -7.15 14.62
N THR A 176 -9.06 -7.26 15.88
CA THR A 176 -10.01 -7.17 17.00
C THR A 176 -9.47 -6.18 18.02
N ALA A 177 -10.30 -5.69 18.95
CA ALA A 177 -9.85 -4.77 19.99
C ALA A 177 -8.64 -5.29 20.80
N LYS A 178 -8.51 -6.62 20.92
CA LYS A 178 -7.37 -7.27 21.60
C LYS A 178 -6.15 -7.44 20.71
N TYR A 179 -6.32 -7.55 19.39
CA TYR A 179 -5.28 -7.93 18.42
C TYR A 179 -5.30 -7.01 17.21
N LEU A 180 -5.00 -5.72 17.41
CA LEU A 180 -4.96 -4.71 16.34
C LEU A 180 -3.95 -5.04 15.24
N HIS A 181 -2.80 -5.63 15.62
CA HIS A 181 -1.75 -6.08 14.70
C HIS A 181 -2.17 -7.20 13.74
N ARG A 182 -3.39 -7.72 13.85
CA ARG A 182 -3.94 -8.69 12.89
C ARG A 182 -4.60 -8.03 11.68
N GLU A 183 -4.66 -6.70 11.63
CA GLU A 183 -5.06 -6.01 10.40
C GLU A 183 -4.01 -6.25 9.31
N THR A 184 -4.46 -6.48 8.06
CA THR A 184 -3.59 -6.35 6.90
C THR A 184 -3.51 -4.87 6.56
N PRO A 185 -2.36 -4.20 6.77
CA PRO A 185 -2.29 -2.77 6.51
C PRO A 185 -2.41 -2.49 5.01
N ALA A 186 -3.12 -1.41 4.67
CA ALA A 186 -3.14 -0.89 3.32
C ALA A 186 -1.80 -0.24 2.94
N GLY A 187 -1.65 0.19 1.69
CA GLY A 187 -0.45 0.84 1.20
C GLY A 187 0.26 0.07 0.10
N GLU A 188 1.49 0.46 -0.20
CA GLU A 188 2.33 -0.19 -1.21
C GLU A 188 3.47 -0.98 -0.59
N TYR A 189 3.73 -2.13 -1.17
CA TYR A 189 4.74 -3.09 -0.73
C TYR A 189 5.48 -3.65 -1.93
N ILE A 190 6.63 -4.29 -1.69
CA ILE A 190 7.28 -5.17 -2.67
C ILE A 190 7.47 -6.56 -2.10
N THR A 191 7.43 -7.55 -2.97
CA THR A 191 7.82 -8.91 -2.60
C THR A 191 9.32 -8.95 -2.31
N VAL A 192 9.70 -9.57 -1.20
CA VAL A 192 11.10 -9.70 -0.76
C VAL A 192 11.47 -11.17 -0.57
N THR A 193 11.44 -11.71 0.64
CA THR A 193 11.93 -13.06 0.91
C THR A 193 10.87 -14.12 0.67
N ARG A 194 11.23 -15.16 -0.09
CA ARG A 194 10.48 -16.41 -0.21
C ARG A 194 10.80 -17.30 1.00
N ARG A 195 9.77 -17.62 1.81
CA ARG A 195 9.92 -18.38 3.07
C ARG A 195 9.57 -19.86 2.94
N GLY A 196 8.86 -20.25 1.88
CA GLY A 196 8.37 -21.61 1.68
C GLY A 196 7.17 -21.92 2.56
N THR A 197 7.31 -22.80 3.54
CA THR A 197 6.23 -23.17 4.47
C THR A 197 6.46 -22.54 5.83
N ILE A 198 5.45 -21.86 6.35
CA ILE A 198 5.44 -21.29 7.71
C ILE A 198 4.25 -21.83 8.52
N GLU A 199 4.34 -21.75 9.85
CA GLU A 199 3.17 -21.90 10.71
C GLU A 199 2.31 -20.65 10.65
N ASN A 200 1.01 -20.81 10.44
CA ASN A 200 0.06 -19.72 10.26
C ASN A 200 -1.34 -20.11 10.75
N ALA A 201 -1.95 -19.29 11.57
CA ALA A 201 -3.34 -19.41 12.03
C ALA A 201 -3.70 -20.77 12.66
N GLY A 202 -2.72 -21.47 13.24
CA GLY A 202 -2.91 -22.78 13.84
C GLY A 202 -2.72 -23.96 12.88
N GLY A 203 -2.16 -23.68 11.69
CA GLY A 203 -1.77 -24.68 10.67
C GLY A 203 -0.52 -24.26 9.96
N TYR A 204 -0.35 -24.70 8.72
CA TYR A 204 0.84 -24.50 7.91
C TYR A 204 0.48 -23.95 6.54
N SER A 205 0.99 -22.76 6.20
CA SER A 205 0.84 -22.14 4.89
C SER A 205 2.06 -22.36 4.04
N LYS A 206 1.87 -22.79 2.78
CA LYS A 206 2.92 -22.91 1.77
C LYS A 206 3.02 -21.66 0.91
N TYR A 207 4.00 -21.67 -0.01
CA TYR A 207 4.20 -20.61 -1.01
C TYR A 207 4.28 -19.21 -0.40
N THR A 208 4.91 -19.12 0.76
CA THR A 208 4.91 -17.91 1.57
C THR A 208 5.95 -16.92 1.10
N ILE A 209 5.51 -15.72 0.75
CA ILE A 209 6.32 -14.60 0.28
C ILE A 209 6.10 -13.42 1.22
N ARG A 210 7.17 -12.90 1.81
CA ARG A 210 7.10 -11.72 2.66
C ARG A 210 6.85 -10.47 1.81
N ILE A 211 5.90 -9.64 2.25
CA ILE A 211 5.61 -8.33 1.68
C ILE A 211 5.87 -7.19 2.69
N SER A 212 5.82 -7.47 4.00
CA SER A 212 6.12 -6.47 5.03
C SER A 212 6.31 -7.17 6.37
N GLY A 213 7.26 -6.75 7.20
CA GLY A 213 7.43 -7.23 8.57
C GLY A 213 7.08 -8.70 8.78
N ASN A 214 5.94 -8.98 9.38
CA ASN A 214 5.38 -10.31 9.59
C ASN A 214 4.16 -10.61 8.69
N TYR A 215 3.94 -9.81 7.64
CA TYR A 215 2.85 -10.01 6.70
C TYR A 215 3.32 -10.70 5.42
N TYR A 216 2.54 -11.67 4.98
CA TYR A 216 2.91 -12.54 3.87
C TYR A 216 1.74 -12.71 2.89
N LEU A 217 2.09 -12.87 1.62
CA LEU A 217 1.25 -13.59 0.65
C LEU A 217 1.52 -15.08 0.87
N CYS A 218 0.49 -15.90 1.02
CA CYS A 218 0.65 -17.33 1.25
C CYS A 218 -0.60 -18.12 0.85
N GLU A 219 -0.46 -19.44 0.72
CA GLU A 219 -1.60 -20.35 0.61
C GLU A 219 -2.41 -20.35 1.93
N ILE A 220 -3.73 -20.55 1.87
CA ILE A 220 -4.54 -20.86 3.07
C ILE A 220 -3.91 -22.01 3.84
N PRO A 221 -3.97 -22.01 5.19
CA PRO A 221 -3.26 -23.01 5.99
C PRO A 221 -3.89 -24.39 5.91
N THR A 222 -3.02 -25.43 5.89
CA THR A 222 -3.39 -26.81 6.08
C THR A 222 -3.25 -27.22 7.55
N THR A 223 -4.02 -28.22 8.00
CA THR A 223 -3.98 -28.73 9.38
C THR A 223 -2.64 -29.36 9.75
N LYS A 224 -1.92 -29.88 8.76
CA LYS A 224 -0.60 -30.53 8.93
C LYS A 224 0.40 -29.97 7.93
N LYS A 225 1.66 -29.89 8.33
CA LYS A 225 2.76 -29.53 7.44
C LYS A 225 2.77 -30.46 6.22
N ASN A 226 2.76 -29.86 5.01
CA ASN A 226 2.63 -30.56 3.73
C ASN A 226 1.33 -31.38 3.57
N GLY A 227 0.31 -31.08 4.38
CA GLY A 227 -1.02 -31.67 4.26
C GLY A 227 -1.80 -31.14 3.05
N LYS A 228 -3.02 -31.67 2.89
CA LYS A 228 -3.99 -31.25 1.86
C LYS A 228 -5.37 -30.93 2.46
N ASP A 229 -5.45 -30.85 3.78
CA ASP A 229 -6.68 -30.51 4.49
C ASP A 229 -6.67 -29.02 4.83
N PHE A 230 -7.44 -28.23 4.10
CA PHE A 230 -7.55 -26.78 4.21
C PHE A 230 -8.71 -26.29 5.08
N SER A 231 -9.37 -27.21 5.79
CA SER A 231 -10.60 -26.94 6.59
C SER A 231 -10.44 -25.82 7.64
N ILE A 232 -9.18 -25.43 7.96
CA ILE A 232 -8.93 -24.31 8.89
C ILE A 232 -9.47 -22.99 8.34
N MET A 233 -9.40 -22.75 7.01
CA MET A 233 -9.61 -21.43 6.43
C MET A 233 -10.24 -21.45 5.02
N GLU A 234 -10.59 -22.60 4.48
CA GLU A 234 -11.15 -22.70 3.13
C GLU A 234 -12.45 -21.90 3.00
N ASP A 235 -13.35 -22.02 3.96
CA ASP A 235 -14.62 -21.29 4.01
C ASP A 235 -14.46 -19.78 4.29
N ALA A 236 -13.26 -19.34 4.63
CA ALA A 236 -12.96 -17.94 4.91
C ALA A 236 -12.46 -17.15 3.70
N LEU A 237 -12.18 -17.79 2.57
CA LEU A 237 -11.87 -17.11 1.32
C LEU A 237 -13.03 -16.19 0.91
N GLY A 238 -12.71 -14.97 0.50
CA GLY A 238 -13.70 -13.92 0.25
C GLY A 238 -14.12 -13.15 1.50
N SER A 239 -13.52 -13.43 2.67
CA SER A 239 -13.80 -12.71 3.91
C SER A 239 -12.54 -12.44 4.73
N LYS A 240 -12.59 -11.43 5.63
CA LYS A 240 -11.50 -11.14 6.58
C LYS A 240 -11.51 -12.19 7.70
N ALA A 241 -10.48 -13.01 7.79
CA ALA A 241 -10.33 -14.03 8.82
C ALA A 241 -8.89 -14.33 9.20
N SER A 242 -7.92 -13.90 8.42
CA SER A 242 -6.50 -14.16 8.68
C SER A 242 -5.98 -13.36 9.89
N ARG A 243 -4.74 -13.61 10.28
CA ARG A 243 -4.05 -12.86 11.34
C ARG A 243 -3.09 -11.80 10.77
N GLY A 244 -3.47 -11.20 9.63
CA GLY A 244 -2.71 -10.16 8.94
C GLY A 244 -2.11 -10.59 7.61
N ASN A 245 -1.96 -11.87 7.35
CA ASN A 245 -1.52 -12.38 6.06
C ASN A 245 -2.59 -12.21 4.99
N ILE A 246 -2.19 -12.17 3.74
CA ILE A 246 -3.06 -12.28 2.57
C ILE A 246 -3.03 -13.75 2.16
N CYS A 247 -4.05 -14.49 2.57
CA CYS A 247 -4.15 -15.93 2.32
C CYS A 247 -4.95 -16.18 1.03
N LEU A 248 -4.38 -16.95 0.10
CA LEU A 248 -4.93 -17.24 -1.21
C LEU A 248 -5.43 -18.67 -1.31
N ALA A 249 -6.32 -18.91 -2.28
CA ALA A 249 -6.76 -20.24 -2.63
C ALA A 249 -5.59 -21.19 -2.97
N HIS A 250 -5.79 -22.46 -2.70
CA HIS A 250 -4.83 -23.51 -3.02
C HIS A 250 -5.01 -24.08 -4.45
N ASP A 251 -6.23 -24.01 -4.96
CA ASP A 251 -6.56 -24.52 -6.28
C ASP A 251 -6.39 -23.45 -7.40
N ALA A 252 -6.33 -23.89 -8.62
CA ALA A 252 -6.19 -23.06 -9.81
C ALA A 252 -7.52 -22.88 -10.57
N SER A 253 -8.66 -23.17 -9.93
CA SER A 253 -10.01 -22.96 -10.49
C SER A 253 -10.43 -21.50 -10.55
N THR A 254 -9.50 -20.59 -10.23
CA THR A 254 -9.63 -19.15 -10.22
C THR A 254 -9.48 -18.55 -11.63
N ASP A 255 -9.92 -17.32 -11.79
CA ASP A 255 -9.72 -16.57 -13.03
C ASP A 255 -8.22 -16.45 -13.37
N GLY A 256 -7.85 -16.84 -14.60
CA GLY A 256 -6.46 -16.87 -15.06
C GLY A 256 -5.59 -17.91 -14.37
N GLY A 257 -6.14 -18.83 -13.57
CA GLY A 257 -5.40 -19.85 -12.83
C GLY A 257 -4.55 -19.28 -11.68
N ILE A 258 -4.86 -18.06 -11.22
CA ILE A 258 -4.10 -17.38 -10.17
C ILE A 258 -4.38 -18.01 -8.81
N ASN A 259 -3.33 -18.52 -8.16
CA ASN A 259 -3.35 -19.03 -6.78
C ASN A 259 -2.00 -18.77 -6.09
N ALA A 260 -1.83 -19.24 -4.87
CA ALA A 260 -0.59 -19.02 -4.10
C ALA A 260 0.64 -19.63 -4.78
N GLU A 261 0.54 -20.82 -5.35
CA GLU A 261 1.62 -21.50 -6.06
C GLU A 261 2.03 -20.75 -7.33
N TRP A 262 1.05 -20.25 -8.09
CA TRP A 262 1.30 -19.47 -9.29
C TRP A 262 2.12 -18.20 -8.96
N ILE A 263 1.70 -17.44 -7.92
CA ILE A 263 2.42 -16.24 -7.47
C ILE A 263 3.83 -16.61 -6.97
N TRP A 264 3.96 -17.70 -6.23
CA TRP A 264 5.25 -18.21 -5.79
C TRP A 264 6.19 -18.45 -6.98
N ASN A 265 5.69 -19.07 -8.03
CA ASN A 265 6.50 -19.41 -9.20
C ASN A 265 6.98 -18.15 -9.95
N ILE A 266 6.11 -17.16 -10.17
CA ILE A 266 6.56 -15.93 -10.85
C ILE A 266 7.58 -15.14 -10.02
N THR A 267 7.55 -15.21 -8.70
CA THR A 267 8.52 -14.50 -7.83
C THR A 267 9.89 -15.17 -7.79
N GLU A 268 10.08 -16.31 -8.42
CA GLU A 268 11.39 -16.95 -8.53
C GLU A 268 12.34 -16.13 -9.40
N GLU A 269 11.89 -15.77 -10.58
CA GLU A 269 12.66 -14.99 -11.57
C GLU A 269 12.38 -13.50 -11.46
N ASN A 270 11.15 -13.12 -11.06
CA ASN A 270 10.72 -11.73 -10.99
C ASN A 270 10.79 -11.22 -9.55
N LYS A 271 11.85 -10.50 -9.22
CA LYS A 271 12.04 -9.89 -7.90
C LYS A 271 11.33 -8.54 -7.80
N LYS A 272 11.05 -8.09 -6.58
CA LYS A 272 10.47 -6.77 -6.28
C LYS A 272 9.14 -6.50 -7.00
N ILE A 273 8.30 -7.52 -7.14
CA ILE A 273 6.92 -7.30 -7.64
C ILE A 273 6.21 -6.39 -6.64
N LYS A 274 5.69 -5.27 -7.12
CA LYS A 274 4.93 -4.34 -6.26
C LYS A 274 3.55 -4.92 -5.96
N VAL A 275 3.13 -4.74 -4.71
CA VAL A 275 1.82 -5.13 -4.20
C VAL A 275 1.13 -3.88 -3.68
N LEU A 276 0.03 -3.48 -4.28
CA LEU A 276 -0.85 -2.43 -3.78
C LEU A 276 -1.96 -3.08 -2.96
N VAL A 277 -2.15 -2.61 -1.73
CA VAL A 277 -3.22 -3.09 -0.85
C VAL A 277 -4.17 -1.92 -0.59
N PHE A 278 -5.36 -1.97 -1.17
CA PHE A 278 -6.39 -0.98 -0.98
C PHE A 278 -7.14 -1.20 0.35
N ASP A 279 -7.43 -0.10 1.05
CA ASP A 279 -8.15 -0.13 2.33
C ASP A 279 -9.58 -0.65 2.15
N ASP A 280 -10.16 -1.23 3.18
CA ASP A 280 -11.51 -1.78 3.17
C ASP A 280 -12.60 -0.76 3.54
N LYS A 281 -12.23 0.46 3.95
CA LYS A 281 -13.20 1.51 4.31
C LYS A 281 -13.65 2.31 3.10
N ASP A 282 -12.69 2.81 2.32
CA ASP A 282 -12.94 3.67 1.16
C ASP A 282 -12.34 3.13 -0.13
N ARG A 283 -11.74 1.94 -0.08
CA ARG A 283 -11.04 1.27 -1.18
C ARG A 283 -9.95 2.12 -1.81
N SER A 284 -9.35 3.00 -1.03
CA SER A 284 -8.23 3.85 -1.44
C SER A 284 -6.88 3.26 -1.04
N LEU A 285 -5.83 3.70 -1.71
CA LEU A 285 -4.45 3.41 -1.31
C LEU A 285 -4.01 4.28 -0.14
N VAL A 286 -4.57 5.49 -0.04
CA VAL A 286 -4.32 6.47 1.03
C VAL A 286 -5.68 6.98 1.52
N PRO A 287 -5.92 7.06 2.86
CA PRO A 287 -7.21 7.44 3.41
C PRO A 287 -7.69 8.81 2.93
N ALA A 288 -8.97 8.93 2.63
CA ALA A 288 -9.59 10.22 2.33
C ALA A 288 -9.42 11.20 3.51
N GLY A 289 -9.03 12.43 3.20
CA GLY A 289 -8.84 13.50 4.22
C GLY A 289 -7.46 13.52 4.89
N SER A 290 -6.51 12.71 4.45
CA SER A 290 -5.12 12.78 4.91
C SER A 290 -4.27 13.83 4.18
N LYS A 291 -4.89 14.64 3.30
CA LYS A 291 -4.26 15.79 2.59
C LYS A 291 -4.09 17.00 3.48
#